data_1c75fbbf80a4e37fc55609a1a3bb0b7d
#
_entry.id   1c75fbbf80a4e37fc55609a1a3bb0b7d
#
_cell.length_a   1.000
_cell.length_b   1.000
_cell.length_c   1.000
_cell.angle_alpha   90.00
_cell.angle_beta   90.00
_cell.angle_gamma   90.00
#
_symmetry.space_group_name_H-M   'P 1'
#
loop_
_entity.id
_entity.type
_entity.pdbx_description
1 polymer ?
#
loop_
_entity_poly.entity_id
_entity_poly.type
_entity_poly.pdbx_seq_one_letter_code
_entity_poly.pdbx_strand_id
1 'polypeptide(L)'
;MFAPIGGLILDRLGAKKPIILGLCGSFIATFCFLFFFKNLTYQSCILFYFIYSLGIGLIVGNTMTSAMSHLPKNLQADGNATLQTLMQLSGGIGTSITATILAFVQQGTNLYDGTNRGALFVLIFLMFNINIVILSQYFAFKGGKKNEF
;
A
#
# COMPACT_ATOMS: atom_id res chain seq x y z
N MET A 1 16.08 -4.36 -1.07
CA MET A 1 17.09 -4.20 -2.13
C MET A 1 16.74 -3.17 -3.23
N PHE A 2 15.50 -2.70 -3.34
CA PHE A 2 15.08 -1.72 -4.38
C PHE A 2 15.10 -0.25 -3.93
N ALA A 3 15.49 0.06 -2.70
CA ALA A 3 15.55 1.43 -2.18
C ALA A 3 16.45 2.40 -2.98
N PRO A 4 17.64 2.01 -3.49
CA PRO A 4 18.48 2.93 -4.26
C PRO A 4 17.88 3.27 -5.65
N ILE A 5 17.09 2.37 -6.23
CA ILE A 5 16.42 2.62 -7.52
C ILE A 5 15.29 3.64 -7.33
N GLY A 6 14.59 3.58 -6.20
CA GLY A 6 13.56 4.57 -5.85
C GLY A 6 14.11 5.99 -5.74
N GLY A 7 15.30 6.16 -5.16
CA GLY A 7 15.97 7.47 -5.05
C GLY A 7 16.36 8.07 -6.40
N LEU A 8 16.92 7.28 -7.31
CA LEU A 8 17.28 7.73 -8.66
C LEU A 8 16.06 8.13 -9.51
N ILE A 9 14.94 7.45 -9.31
CA ILE A 9 13.66 7.77 -9.97
C ILE A 9 13.06 9.06 -9.36
N LEU A 10 13.21 9.26 -8.05
CA LEU A 10 12.77 10.44 -7.34
C LEU A 10 13.48 11.70 -7.87
N ASP A 11 14.81 11.64 -8.04
CA ASP A 11 15.64 12.77 -8.48
C ASP A 11 15.32 13.23 -9.92
N ARG A 12 14.92 12.31 -10.79
CA ARG A 12 14.63 12.63 -12.20
C ARG A 12 13.17 12.96 -12.49
N LEU A 13 12.23 12.37 -11.76
CA LEU A 13 10.79 12.45 -12.07
C LEU A 13 9.98 13.21 -11.02
N GLY A 14 10.61 13.61 -9.90
CA GLY A 14 9.94 14.18 -8.73
C GLY A 14 9.12 13.11 -7.96
N ALA A 15 8.80 13.38 -6.70
CA ALA A 15 8.12 12.42 -5.81
C ALA A 15 6.73 11.98 -6.32
N LYS A 16 6.04 12.83 -7.08
CA LYS A 16 4.65 12.60 -7.49
C LYS A 16 4.48 11.43 -8.46
N LYS A 17 5.34 11.32 -9.48
CA LYS A 17 5.20 10.32 -10.54
C LYS A 17 5.38 8.87 -10.06
N PRO A 18 6.45 8.52 -9.29
CA PRO A 18 6.62 7.16 -8.80
C PRO A 18 5.55 6.74 -7.79
N ILE A 19 5.02 7.67 -6.98
CA ILE A 19 3.91 7.39 -6.06
C ILE A 19 2.65 7.02 -6.86
N ILE A 20 2.30 7.81 -7.89
CA ILE A 20 1.13 7.52 -8.73
C ILE A 20 1.31 6.19 -9.46
N LEU A 21 2.51 5.91 -9.99
CA LEU A 21 2.82 4.66 -10.67
C LEU A 21 2.70 3.46 -9.72
N GLY A 22 3.18 3.59 -8.49
CA GLY A 22 3.03 2.59 -7.44
C GLY A 22 1.57 2.35 -7.05
N LEU A 23 0.77 3.43 -6.93
CA LEU A 23 -0.67 3.33 -6.65
C LEU A 23 -1.42 2.61 -7.77
N CYS A 24 -1.17 2.97 -9.04
CA CYS A 24 -1.76 2.29 -10.19
C CYS A 24 -1.39 0.80 -10.22
N GLY A 25 -0.10 0.47 -10.00
CA GLY A 25 0.37 -0.91 -9.96
C GLY A 25 -0.29 -1.73 -8.86
N SER A 26 -0.37 -1.19 -7.64
CA SER A 26 -1.02 -1.85 -6.50
C SER A 26 -2.52 -2.04 -6.74
N PHE A 27 -3.19 -1.04 -7.33
CA PHE A 27 -4.60 -1.11 -7.66
C PHE A 27 -4.88 -2.19 -8.71
N ILE A 28 -4.11 -2.22 -9.80
CA ILE A 28 -4.24 -3.23 -10.85
C ILE A 28 -4.00 -4.63 -10.28
N ALA A 29 -2.94 -4.83 -9.49
CA ALA A 29 -2.64 -6.11 -8.88
C ALA A 29 -3.79 -6.61 -7.99
N THR A 30 -4.34 -5.75 -7.13
CA THR A 30 -5.45 -6.11 -6.25
C THR A 30 -6.73 -6.37 -7.04
N PHE A 31 -6.97 -5.60 -8.10
CA PHE A 31 -8.10 -5.84 -9.01
C PHE A 31 -7.97 -7.19 -9.73
N CYS A 32 -6.76 -7.55 -10.19
CA CYS A 32 -6.50 -8.86 -10.77
C CYS A 32 -6.73 -9.98 -9.76
N PHE A 33 -6.31 -9.82 -8.50
CA PHE A 33 -6.62 -10.80 -7.44
C PHE A 33 -8.11 -11.02 -7.26
N LEU A 34 -8.92 -9.94 -7.26
CA LEU A 34 -10.38 -10.04 -7.16
C LEU A 34 -11.00 -10.71 -8.38
N PHE A 35 -10.59 -10.31 -9.57
CA PHE A 35 -11.17 -10.82 -10.82
C PHE A 35 -10.88 -12.29 -11.04
N PHE A 36 -9.64 -12.72 -10.78
CA PHE A 36 -9.21 -14.11 -10.94
C PHE A 36 -9.40 -14.96 -9.67
N PHE A 37 -10.07 -14.46 -8.66
CA PHE A 37 -10.17 -15.12 -7.34
C PHE A 37 -10.58 -16.57 -7.39
N LYS A 38 -11.55 -16.93 -8.24
CA LYS A 38 -12.06 -18.31 -8.38
C LYS A 38 -11.09 -19.27 -9.08
N ASN A 39 -10.17 -18.75 -9.89
CA ASN A 39 -9.25 -19.52 -10.73
C ASN A 39 -7.79 -19.18 -10.41
N LEU A 40 -7.50 -18.82 -9.15
CA LEU A 40 -6.14 -18.50 -8.72
C LEU A 40 -5.26 -19.74 -8.77
N THR A 41 -4.27 -19.69 -9.64
CA THR A 41 -3.18 -20.67 -9.69
C THR A 41 -2.00 -20.14 -8.85
N TYR A 42 -1.19 -21.04 -8.31
CA TYR A 42 0.02 -20.65 -7.54
C TYR A 42 0.91 -19.63 -8.30
N GLN A 43 1.10 -19.84 -9.60
CA GLN A 43 1.86 -18.93 -10.45
C GLN A 43 1.22 -17.53 -10.56
N SER A 44 -0.11 -17.46 -10.69
CA SER A 44 -0.84 -16.19 -10.75
C SER A 44 -0.75 -15.42 -9.42
N CYS A 45 -0.81 -16.14 -8.30
CA CYS A 45 -0.63 -15.53 -6.98
C CYS A 45 0.75 -14.87 -6.84
N ILE A 46 1.81 -15.57 -7.24
CA ILE A 46 3.18 -15.02 -7.20
C ILE A 46 3.29 -13.78 -8.08
N LEU A 47 2.76 -13.82 -9.30
CA LEU A 47 2.83 -12.72 -10.25
C LEU A 47 2.11 -11.48 -9.73
N PHE A 48 0.86 -11.63 -9.26
CA PHE A 48 0.07 -10.52 -8.75
C PHE A 48 0.67 -9.94 -7.45
N TYR A 49 1.16 -10.81 -6.56
CA TYR A 49 1.85 -10.38 -5.36
C TYR A 49 3.14 -9.63 -5.67
N PHE A 50 3.90 -10.05 -6.67
CA PHE A 50 5.11 -9.37 -7.10
C PHE A 50 4.80 -7.95 -7.62
N ILE A 51 3.78 -7.80 -8.49
CA ILE A 51 3.34 -6.49 -8.98
C ILE A 51 2.86 -5.60 -7.83
N TYR A 52 2.07 -6.15 -6.91
CA TYR A 52 1.61 -5.45 -5.72
C TYR A 52 2.77 -4.96 -4.84
N SER A 53 3.74 -5.83 -4.57
CA SER A 53 4.92 -5.54 -3.75
C SER A 53 5.80 -4.45 -4.36
N LEU A 54 6.00 -4.47 -5.68
CA LEU A 54 6.69 -3.39 -6.38
C LEU A 54 5.96 -2.05 -6.24
N GLY A 55 4.64 -2.07 -6.39
CA GLY A 55 3.81 -0.87 -6.22
C GLY A 55 3.92 -0.27 -4.83
N ILE A 56 3.77 -1.08 -3.79
CA ILE A 56 3.91 -0.65 -2.39
C ILE A 56 5.32 -0.16 -2.10
N GLY A 57 6.36 -0.84 -2.59
CA GLY A 57 7.75 -0.42 -2.44
C GLY A 57 8.02 0.97 -3.00
N LEU A 58 7.46 1.29 -4.17
CA LEU A 58 7.54 2.62 -4.77
C LEU A 58 6.80 3.69 -3.93
N ILE A 59 5.62 3.38 -3.42
CA ILE A 59 4.84 4.32 -2.60
C ILE A 59 5.58 4.62 -1.30
N VAL A 60 5.92 3.60 -0.53
CA VAL A 60 6.50 3.73 0.81
C VAL A 60 7.86 4.42 0.74
N GLY A 61 8.75 3.98 -0.15
CA GLY A 61 10.09 4.55 -0.30
C GLY A 61 10.06 6.04 -0.66
N ASN A 62 9.24 6.40 -1.66
CA ASN A 62 9.17 7.79 -2.12
C ASN A 62 8.43 8.70 -1.14
N THR A 63 7.39 8.21 -0.47
CA THR A 63 6.69 8.97 0.58
C THR A 63 7.60 9.24 1.77
N MET A 64 8.37 8.24 2.20
CA MET A 64 9.33 8.37 3.30
C MET A 64 10.41 9.40 2.97
N THR A 65 11.03 9.30 1.79
CA THR A 65 12.06 10.23 1.33
C THR A 65 11.50 11.65 1.20
N SER A 66 10.30 11.79 0.64
CA SER A 66 9.63 13.09 0.53
C SER A 66 9.31 13.70 1.89
N ALA A 67 8.83 12.90 2.85
CA ALA A 67 8.56 13.38 4.21
C ALA A 67 9.85 13.85 4.90
N MET A 68 10.95 13.10 4.76
CA MET A 68 12.23 13.46 5.36
C MET A 68 12.84 14.73 4.75
N SER A 69 12.66 14.96 3.44
CA SER A 69 13.22 16.14 2.77
C SER A 69 12.63 17.47 3.26
N HIS A 70 11.44 17.45 3.86
CA HIS A 70 10.80 18.64 4.46
C HIS A 70 11.21 18.91 5.91
N LEU A 71 11.99 18.01 6.52
CA LEU A 71 12.47 18.17 7.89
C LEU A 71 13.89 18.74 7.92
N PRO A 72 14.21 19.62 8.89
CA PRO A 72 15.57 20.02 9.17
C PRO A 72 16.47 18.82 9.46
N LYS A 73 17.74 18.87 9.07
CA LYS A 73 18.68 17.74 9.19
C LYS A 73 18.80 17.16 10.60
N ASN A 74 18.72 18.01 11.60
CA ASN A 74 18.77 17.62 13.03
C ASN A 74 17.53 16.85 13.50
N LEU A 75 16.37 16.96 12.82
CA LEU A 75 15.14 16.30 13.17
C LEU A 75 14.83 15.07 12.27
N GLN A 76 15.64 14.81 11.26
CA GLN A 76 15.38 13.71 10.33
C GLN A 76 15.47 12.34 11.00
N ALA A 77 16.36 12.14 11.97
CA ALA A 77 16.47 10.89 12.71
C ALA A 77 15.20 10.61 13.53
N ASP A 78 14.71 11.61 14.26
CA ASP A 78 13.50 11.49 15.09
C ASP A 78 12.25 11.33 14.23
N GLY A 79 12.18 12.08 13.13
CA GLY A 79 11.10 11.94 12.14
C GLY A 79 11.04 10.54 11.52
N ASN A 80 12.21 9.98 11.18
CA ASN A 80 12.30 8.62 10.64
C ASN A 80 11.84 7.58 11.68
N ALA A 81 12.28 7.69 12.93
CA ALA A 81 11.86 6.80 14.02
C ALA A 81 10.35 6.87 14.24
N THR A 82 9.78 8.08 14.25
CA THR A 82 8.33 8.29 14.42
C THR A 82 7.55 7.65 13.28
N LEU A 83 7.95 7.87 12.02
CA LEU A 83 7.28 7.27 10.86
C LEU A 83 7.36 5.74 10.89
N GLN A 84 8.52 5.16 11.21
CA GLN A 84 8.68 3.71 11.34
C GLN A 84 7.76 3.13 12.41
N THR A 85 7.66 3.78 13.55
CA THR A 85 6.76 3.36 14.65
C THR A 85 5.29 3.39 14.21
N LEU A 86 4.87 4.47 13.53
CA LEU A 86 3.51 4.59 12.99
C LEU A 86 3.21 3.53 11.94
N MET A 87 4.18 3.21 11.07
CA MET A 87 4.03 2.14 10.06
C MET A 87 3.86 0.77 10.72
N GLN A 88 4.65 0.44 11.75
CA GLN A 88 4.52 -0.81 12.49
C GLN A 88 3.19 -0.91 13.23
N LEU A 89 2.76 0.17 13.90
CA LEU A 89 1.47 0.23 14.57
C LEU A 89 0.31 0.04 13.58
N SER A 90 0.36 0.72 12.45
CA SER A 90 -0.65 0.58 11.39
C SER A 90 -0.68 -0.83 10.81
N GLY A 91 0.48 -1.47 10.65
CA GLY A 91 0.60 -2.87 10.23
C GLY A 91 -0.03 -3.82 11.25
N GLY A 92 0.22 -3.63 12.54
CA GLY A 92 -0.39 -4.42 13.62
C GLY A 92 -1.92 -4.28 13.65
N ILE A 93 -2.44 -3.06 13.52
CA ILE A 93 -3.89 -2.82 13.44
C ILE A 93 -4.47 -3.50 12.19
N GLY A 94 -3.83 -3.34 11.03
CA GLY A 94 -4.29 -3.93 9.78
C GLY A 94 -4.35 -5.46 9.82
N THR A 95 -3.33 -6.11 10.37
CA THR A 95 -3.30 -7.57 10.55
C THR A 95 -4.37 -8.05 11.52
N SER A 96 -4.61 -7.33 12.61
CA SER A 96 -5.65 -7.66 13.59
C SER A 96 -7.05 -7.56 12.99
N ILE A 97 -7.33 -6.51 12.21
CA ILE A 97 -8.61 -6.36 11.51
C ILE A 97 -8.80 -7.50 10.50
N THR A 98 -7.77 -7.80 9.71
CA THR A 98 -7.82 -8.86 8.70
C THR A 98 -8.06 -10.24 9.33
N ALA A 99 -7.36 -10.56 10.42
CA ALA A 99 -7.52 -11.80 11.16
C ALA A 99 -8.93 -11.93 11.77
N THR A 100 -9.47 -10.83 12.30
CA THR A 100 -10.82 -10.79 12.86
C THR A 100 -11.89 -11.04 11.80
N ILE A 101 -11.78 -10.41 10.63
CA ILE A 101 -12.69 -10.63 9.50
C ILE A 101 -12.66 -12.10 9.09
N LEU A 102 -11.46 -12.67 8.95
CA LEU A 102 -11.29 -14.07 8.55
C LEU A 102 -11.91 -15.02 9.58
N ALA A 103 -11.61 -14.82 10.88
CA ALA A 103 -12.13 -15.65 11.96
C ALA A 103 -13.68 -15.57 12.04
N PHE A 104 -14.24 -14.37 11.88
CA PHE A 104 -15.69 -14.19 11.91
C PHE A 104 -16.40 -14.91 10.78
N VAL A 105 -15.85 -14.86 9.56
CA VAL A 105 -16.45 -15.53 8.38
C VAL A 105 -16.27 -17.04 8.42
N GLN A 106 -15.24 -17.54 9.11
CA GLN A 106 -15.05 -19.00 9.30
C GLN A 106 -16.02 -19.60 10.32
N GLN A 107 -16.59 -18.79 11.23
CA GLN A 107 -17.56 -19.29 12.20
C GLN A 107 -18.84 -19.77 11.49
N GLY A 108 -19.18 -21.03 11.70
CA GLY A 108 -20.43 -21.62 11.15
C GLY A 108 -20.34 -22.10 9.69
N THR A 109 -19.15 -22.10 9.08
CA THR A 109 -18.91 -22.64 7.75
C THR A 109 -17.77 -23.67 7.75
N ASN A 110 -17.69 -24.51 6.70
CA ASN A 110 -16.55 -25.37 6.51
C ASN A 110 -15.29 -24.51 6.34
N LEU A 111 -14.15 -24.96 6.87
CA LEU A 111 -12.88 -24.21 6.87
C LEU A 111 -12.50 -23.69 5.47
N TYR A 112 -12.71 -24.49 4.44
CA TYR A 112 -12.41 -24.12 3.05
C TYR A 112 -13.30 -22.98 2.54
N ASP A 113 -14.62 -23.10 2.72
CA ASP A 113 -15.59 -22.10 2.26
C ASP A 113 -15.48 -20.80 3.06
N GLY A 114 -15.27 -20.91 4.38
CA GLY A 114 -15.04 -19.77 5.26
C GLY A 114 -13.78 -19.02 4.90
N THR A 115 -12.67 -19.71 4.60
CA THR A 115 -11.42 -19.08 4.18
C THR A 115 -11.57 -18.37 2.84
N ASN A 116 -12.23 -18.99 1.86
CA ASN A 116 -12.47 -18.35 0.56
C ASN A 116 -13.33 -17.09 0.67
N ARG A 117 -14.42 -17.15 1.42
CA ARG A 117 -15.29 -15.97 1.65
C ARG A 117 -14.54 -14.88 2.43
N GLY A 118 -13.80 -15.26 3.47
CA GLY A 118 -13.00 -14.33 4.25
C GLY A 118 -11.93 -13.65 3.42
N ALA A 119 -11.24 -14.37 2.55
CA ALA A 119 -10.25 -13.81 1.63
C ALA A 119 -10.88 -12.79 0.66
N LEU A 120 -12.10 -13.05 0.15
CA LEU A 120 -12.83 -12.08 -0.66
C LEU A 120 -13.13 -10.79 0.11
N PHE A 121 -13.62 -10.88 1.35
CA PHE A 121 -13.86 -9.69 2.18
C PHE A 121 -12.58 -8.90 2.44
N VAL A 122 -11.46 -9.59 2.71
CA VAL A 122 -10.14 -8.96 2.90
C VAL A 122 -9.67 -8.24 1.63
N LEU A 123 -9.85 -8.86 0.45
CA LEU A 123 -9.48 -8.22 -0.82
C LEU A 123 -10.35 -6.98 -1.11
N ILE A 124 -11.65 -7.02 -0.85
CA ILE A 124 -12.54 -5.87 -0.97
C ILE A 124 -12.11 -4.75 -0.01
N PHE A 125 -11.79 -5.10 1.24
CA PHE A 125 -11.29 -4.15 2.24
C PHE A 125 -9.97 -3.51 1.79
N LEU A 126 -9.05 -4.28 1.21
CA LEU A 126 -7.79 -3.80 0.63
C LEU A 126 -8.03 -2.82 -0.52
N MET A 127 -8.95 -3.14 -1.43
CA MET A 127 -9.35 -2.24 -2.53
C MET A 127 -9.89 -0.92 -2.00
N PHE A 128 -10.73 -0.96 -0.97
CA PHE A 128 -11.27 0.24 -0.35
C PHE A 128 -10.16 1.11 0.25
N ASN A 129 -9.20 0.51 0.97
CA ASN A 129 -8.05 1.23 1.52
C ASN A 129 -7.17 1.87 0.44
N ILE A 130 -6.91 1.18 -0.67
CA ILE A 130 -6.13 1.75 -1.78
C ILE A 130 -6.85 2.97 -2.37
N ASN A 131 -8.18 2.93 -2.51
CA ASN A 131 -8.94 4.09 -2.98
C ASN A 131 -8.83 5.29 -2.03
N ILE A 132 -8.86 5.07 -0.71
CA ILE A 132 -8.65 6.13 0.29
C ILE A 132 -7.26 6.75 0.12
N VAL A 133 -6.22 5.94 -0.08
CA VAL A 133 -4.85 6.42 -0.28
C VAL A 133 -4.73 7.23 -1.57
N ILE A 134 -5.34 6.78 -2.67
CA ILE A 134 -5.37 7.51 -3.95
C ILE A 134 -6.04 8.88 -3.75
N LEU A 135 -7.19 8.91 -3.08
CA LEU A 135 -7.93 10.14 -2.81
C LEU A 135 -7.12 11.10 -1.92
N SER A 136 -6.49 10.59 -0.88
CA SER A 136 -5.61 11.35 0.01
C SER A 136 -4.44 11.99 -0.76
N GLN A 137 -3.77 11.24 -1.61
CA GLN A 137 -2.67 11.75 -2.44
C GLN A 137 -3.16 12.78 -3.46
N TYR A 138 -4.33 12.58 -4.06
CA TYR A 138 -4.93 13.56 -4.96
C TYR A 138 -5.16 14.91 -4.27
N PHE A 139 -5.73 14.91 -3.06
CA PHE A 139 -5.94 16.13 -2.27
C PHE A 139 -4.61 16.78 -1.84
N ALA A 140 -3.64 16.00 -1.41
CA ALA A 140 -2.31 16.49 -1.05
C ALA A 140 -1.62 17.20 -2.23
N PHE A 141 -1.69 16.64 -3.43
CA PHE A 141 -1.09 17.25 -4.63
C PHE A 141 -1.86 18.48 -5.12
N LYS A 142 -3.18 18.55 -4.90
CA LYS A 142 -4.00 19.71 -5.24
C LYS A 142 -3.75 20.87 -4.26
N GLY A 143 -3.58 20.58 -2.97
CA GLY A 143 -3.28 21.58 -1.93
C GLY A 143 -1.91 22.23 -2.11
N GLY A 144 -0.89 21.46 -2.50
CA GLY A 144 0.47 21.95 -2.73
C GLY A 144 0.60 23.01 -3.85
N LYS A 145 -0.28 22.97 -4.85
CA LYS A 145 -0.31 24.00 -5.92
C LYS A 145 -0.84 25.36 -5.47
N LYS A 146 -1.47 25.46 -4.31
CA LYS A 146 -2.10 26.68 -3.81
C LYS A 146 -1.17 27.56 -2.95
N ASN A 147 -0.03 27.01 -2.54
CA ASN A 147 0.94 27.69 -1.67
C ASN A 147 2.21 28.16 -2.40
N GLU A 148 2.23 28.11 -3.74
CA GLU A 148 3.33 28.64 -4.58
C GLU A 148 3.02 30.01 -5.19
N PHE A 149 2.13 30.83 -4.54
CA PHE A 149 1.91 32.22 -4.90
C PHE A 149 2.22 33.13 -3.71
#